data_84b277d412468e6e40d1b3f9175fcdc4
#
_entry.id   84b277d412468e6e40d1b3f9175fcdc4
#
_cell.length_a   1.000
_cell.length_b   1.000
_cell.length_c   1.000
_cell.angle_alpha   90.00
_cell.angle_beta   90.00
_cell.angle_gamma   90.00
#
_symmetry.space_group_name_H-M   'P 1'
#
loop_
_entity.id
_entity.type
_entity.pdbx_description
1 polymer ?
#
loop_
_entity_poly.entity_id
_entity_poly.type
_entity_poly.pdbx_seq_one_letter_code
_entity_poly.pdbx_strand_id
1 'polypeptide(L)'
;IMLGIFCGLVSLYFTRAMNSVEGLFGKLKGPYQKLALGGVMLSILIFLFPPLYGEGYDTIELLLNGTSNADWDTVMNNSFFYGHGNLLLLYLMLIILFKVFASSATNGGGGCGGIFAPSLYLGCIAGFVFAFFSNKFDFSYYLPEKNFALMGMAGVMSGVMHAPLTGVFLIAELTGGYDLFLPLMIVAASSYLTIIVFEPHSIYSMRLAKKGELLTHHKDKAVLTLMKVENVVEKDFVVVHPEMDLGELVKAISASRRNIFPVTDKSGILIGIVTLDDIRNIMFRQELYHRFTVGKL
;
A
#
# COMPACT_ATOMS: atom_id res chain seq x y z
N ILE A 1 -24.82 2.86 11.01
CA ILE A 1 -24.63 3.15 9.58
C ILE A 1 -24.12 4.58 9.38
N MET A 2 -24.79 5.62 9.88
CA MET A 2 -24.35 7.03 9.73
C MET A 2 -22.91 7.25 10.20
N LEU A 3 -22.56 6.75 11.39
CA LEU A 3 -21.17 6.76 11.87
C LEU A 3 -20.22 6.06 10.89
N GLY A 4 -20.61 4.92 10.32
CA GLY A 4 -19.77 4.20 9.37
C GLY A 4 -19.50 4.99 8.09
N ILE A 5 -20.53 5.65 7.55
CA ILE A 5 -20.37 6.56 6.40
C ILE A 5 -19.41 7.70 6.75
N PHE A 6 -19.58 8.32 7.91
CA PHE A 6 -18.69 9.38 8.39
C PHE A 6 -17.24 8.89 8.54
N CYS A 7 -17.02 7.71 9.14
CA CYS A 7 -15.71 7.08 9.24
C CYS A 7 -15.11 6.76 7.86
N GLY A 8 -15.94 6.32 6.90
CA GLY A 8 -15.52 6.08 5.53
C GLY A 8 -15.03 7.36 4.83
N LEU A 9 -15.69 8.48 5.04
CA LEU A 9 -15.28 9.80 4.53
C LEU A 9 -13.97 10.28 5.19
N VAL A 10 -13.84 10.10 6.50
CA VAL A 10 -12.59 10.39 7.23
C VAL A 10 -11.44 9.52 6.70
N SER A 11 -11.70 8.24 6.43
CA SER A 11 -10.72 7.32 5.84
C SER A 11 -10.31 7.73 4.44
N LEU A 12 -11.26 8.20 3.62
CA LEU A 12 -10.99 8.72 2.29
C LEU A 12 -10.10 9.96 2.34
N TYR A 13 -10.45 10.90 3.23
CA TYR A 13 -9.62 12.09 3.47
C TYR A 13 -8.21 11.69 3.90
N PHE A 14 -8.08 10.78 4.89
CA PHE A 14 -6.79 10.30 5.38
C PHE A 14 -5.93 9.72 4.25
N THR A 15 -6.50 8.80 3.48
CA THR A 15 -5.79 8.10 2.39
C THR A 15 -5.32 9.08 1.31
N ARG A 16 -6.18 10.00 0.87
CA ARG A 16 -5.84 10.98 -0.17
C ARG A 16 -4.82 12.01 0.30
N ALA A 17 -5.02 12.57 1.48
CA ALA A 17 -4.11 13.56 2.05
C ALA A 17 -2.73 12.95 2.29
N MET A 18 -2.65 11.73 2.85
CA MET A 18 -1.39 11.04 3.08
C MET A 18 -0.64 10.79 1.77
N ASN A 19 -1.31 10.22 0.77
CA ASN A 19 -0.69 9.98 -0.55
C ASN A 19 -0.21 11.29 -1.22
N SER A 20 -0.95 12.39 -1.06
CA SER A 20 -0.58 13.69 -1.63
C SER A 20 0.66 14.26 -0.97
N VAL A 21 0.72 14.22 0.37
CA VAL A 21 1.87 14.73 1.13
C VAL A 21 3.10 13.86 0.88
N GLU A 22 2.98 12.53 0.90
CA GLU A 22 4.10 11.63 0.55
C GLU A 22 4.59 11.89 -0.88
N GLY A 23 3.68 12.18 -1.82
CA GLY A 23 4.05 12.58 -3.18
C GLY A 23 4.87 13.87 -3.25
N LEU A 24 4.62 14.84 -2.35
CA LEU A 24 5.44 16.06 -2.23
C LEU A 24 6.84 15.74 -1.71
N PHE A 25 6.95 14.91 -0.67
CA PHE A 25 8.25 14.45 -0.17
C PHE A 25 9.03 13.64 -1.20
N GLY A 26 8.33 12.88 -2.06
CA GLY A 26 8.93 12.13 -3.17
C GLY A 26 9.65 13.01 -4.20
N LYS A 27 9.25 14.28 -4.38
CA LYS A 27 9.90 15.23 -5.29
C LYS A 27 11.22 15.80 -4.75
N LEU A 28 11.46 15.70 -3.44
CA LEU A 28 12.71 16.14 -2.81
C LEU A 28 13.81 15.11 -3.04
N LYS A 29 14.96 15.55 -3.56
CA LYS A 29 16.08 14.64 -3.92
C LYS A 29 17.00 14.30 -2.74
N GLY A 30 17.14 15.21 -1.77
CA GLY A 30 18.08 15.09 -0.66
C GLY A 30 17.43 14.53 0.62
N PRO A 31 18.07 13.57 1.33
CA PRO A 31 17.54 13.07 2.61
C PRO A 31 17.45 14.15 3.69
N TYR A 32 18.43 15.03 3.76
CA TYR A 32 18.44 16.15 4.71
C TYR A 32 17.34 17.17 4.44
N GLN A 33 16.97 17.39 3.17
CA GLN A 33 15.86 18.28 2.80
C GLN A 33 14.52 17.71 3.26
N LYS A 34 14.33 16.38 3.12
CA LYS A 34 13.14 15.69 3.61
C LYS A 34 13.05 15.77 5.13
N LEU A 35 14.17 15.51 5.82
CA LEU A 35 14.25 15.59 7.28
C LEU A 35 13.95 17.02 7.78
N ALA A 36 14.55 18.02 7.18
CA ALA A 36 14.34 19.42 7.58
C ALA A 36 12.87 19.84 7.38
N LEU A 37 12.29 19.55 6.20
CA LEU A 37 10.89 19.90 5.93
C LEU A 37 9.94 19.14 6.85
N GLY A 38 10.14 17.83 7.00
CA GLY A 38 9.31 16.99 7.89
C GLY A 38 9.44 17.41 9.36
N GLY A 39 10.65 17.69 9.84
CA GLY A 39 10.92 18.13 11.20
C GLY A 39 10.29 19.49 11.51
N VAL A 40 10.44 20.47 10.64
CA VAL A 40 9.81 21.80 10.82
C VAL A 40 8.29 21.69 10.81
N MET A 41 7.73 20.97 9.85
CA MET A 41 6.29 20.78 9.75
C MET A 41 5.74 20.07 11.01
N LEU A 42 6.39 19.01 11.45
CA LEU A 42 5.99 18.26 12.64
C LEU A 42 6.12 19.10 13.91
N SER A 43 7.21 19.87 14.06
CA SER A 43 7.42 20.74 15.23
C SER A 43 6.32 21.81 15.34
N ILE A 44 5.94 22.45 14.24
CA ILE A 44 4.86 23.43 14.23
C ILE A 44 3.51 22.77 14.59
N LEU A 45 3.22 21.60 14.03
CA LEU A 45 1.97 20.88 14.30
C LEU A 45 1.87 20.44 15.76
N ILE A 46 2.95 19.91 16.35
CA ILE A 46 2.97 19.50 17.76
C ILE A 46 2.89 20.70 18.69
N PHE A 47 3.53 21.82 18.35
CA PHE A 47 3.46 23.05 19.13
C PHE A 47 2.04 23.62 19.19
N LEU A 48 1.32 23.59 18.08
CA LEU A 48 -0.08 24.06 18.01
C LEU A 48 -1.06 23.05 18.61
N PHE A 49 -0.82 21.77 18.40
CA PHE A 49 -1.69 20.66 18.79
C PHE A 49 -0.87 19.57 19.48
N PRO A 50 -0.57 19.67 20.79
CA PRO A 50 0.21 18.69 21.54
C PRO A 50 -0.26 17.23 21.38
N PRO A 51 -1.57 16.90 21.28
CA PRO A 51 -2.05 15.55 21.06
C PRO A 51 -1.64 14.91 19.72
N LEU A 52 -1.05 15.68 18.80
CA LEU A 52 -0.46 15.12 17.57
C LEU A 52 0.87 14.41 17.81
N TYR A 53 1.50 14.64 18.96
CA TYR A 53 2.74 13.99 19.35
C TYR A 53 2.53 12.49 19.59
N GLY A 54 3.46 11.68 19.10
CA GLY A 54 3.43 10.22 19.27
C GLY A 54 2.23 9.54 18.61
N GLU A 55 1.82 8.43 19.16
CA GLU A 55 0.72 7.60 18.66
C GLU A 55 -0.65 8.10 19.11
N GLY A 56 -0.70 8.88 20.22
CA GLY A 56 -1.92 9.50 20.74
C GLY A 56 -2.72 8.63 21.72
N TYR A 57 -2.12 7.58 22.28
CA TYR A 57 -2.80 6.70 23.24
C TYR A 57 -3.30 7.43 24.48
N ASP A 58 -2.54 8.41 24.99
CA ASP A 58 -2.97 9.22 26.13
C ASP A 58 -4.29 9.95 25.84
N THR A 59 -4.42 10.49 24.65
CA THR A 59 -5.67 11.15 24.22
C THR A 59 -6.81 10.14 24.06
N ILE A 60 -6.53 8.95 23.51
CA ILE A 60 -7.53 7.88 23.42
C ILE A 60 -8.03 7.51 24.81
N GLU A 61 -7.09 7.30 25.76
CA GLU A 61 -7.45 6.95 27.13
C GLU A 61 -8.30 8.02 27.81
N LEU A 62 -7.95 9.29 27.65
CA LEU A 62 -8.73 10.42 28.17
C LEU A 62 -10.16 10.46 27.58
N LEU A 63 -10.29 10.24 26.28
CA LEU A 63 -11.62 10.24 25.62
C LEU A 63 -12.47 9.04 26.01
N LEU A 64 -11.86 7.87 26.28
CA LEU A 64 -12.57 6.65 26.64
C LEU A 64 -12.93 6.58 28.12
N ASN A 65 -12.10 7.14 29.01
CA ASN A 65 -12.27 7.05 30.45
C ASN A 65 -12.87 8.32 31.07
N GLY A 66 -12.84 9.45 30.35
CA GLY A 66 -13.49 10.69 30.80
C GLY A 66 -15.00 10.53 30.94
N THR A 67 -15.55 11.07 32.00
CA THR A 67 -17.00 11.01 32.31
C THR A 67 -17.67 12.38 32.29
N SER A 68 -16.88 13.44 32.24
CA SER A 68 -17.36 14.81 32.27
C SER A 68 -16.67 15.68 31.21
N ASN A 69 -17.32 16.79 30.87
CA ASN A 69 -16.70 17.77 29.96
C ASN A 69 -15.37 18.30 30.51
N ALA A 70 -15.22 18.40 31.84
CA ALA A 70 -13.99 18.84 32.46
C ALA A 70 -12.84 17.85 32.24
N ASP A 71 -13.12 16.54 32.21
CA ASP A 71 -12.12 15.53 31.93
C ASP A 71 -11.67 15.62 30.47
N TRP A 72 -12.61 15.77 29.53
CA TRP A 72 -12.31 15.88 28.10
C TRP A 72 -11.60 17.19 27.72
N ASP A 73 -11.85 18.27 28.47
CA ASP A 73 -11.17 19.55 28.29
C ASP A 73 -9.64 19.43 28.57
N THR A 74 -9.25 18.42 29.34
CA THR A 74 -7.81 18.14 29.58
C THR A 74 -7.05 17.74 28.31
N VAL A 75 -7.73 17.27 27.28
CA VAL A 75 -7.13 17.01 25.96
C VAL A 75 -6.53 18.28 25.34
N MET A 76 -7.08 19.45 25.71
CA MET A 76 -6.59 20.76 25.25
C MET A 76 -5.42 21.31 26.10
N ASN A 77 -4.96 20.58 27.12
CA ASN A 77 -3.85 21.02 27.96
C ASN A 77 -2.60 21.35 27.11
N ASN A 78 -1.90 22.39 27.54
CA ASN A 78 -0.71 22.90 26.83
C ASN A 78 -0.94 23.42 25.40
N SER A 79 -2.22 23.66 25.00
CA SER A 79 -2.56 24.28 23.73
C SER A 79 -3.13 25.68 23.94
N PHE A 80 -3.19 26.47 22.86
CA PHE A 80 -3.86 27.80 22.86
C PHE A 80 -5.37 27.72 23.15
N PHE A 81 -5.97 26.54 23.10
CA PHE A 81 -7.40 26.30 23.35
C PHE A 81 -7.72 25.99 24.79
N TYR A 82 -6.70 25.85 25.66
CA TYR A 82 -6.87 25.55 27.08
C TYR A 82 -7.80 26.58 27.78
N GLY A 83 -8.71 26.09 28.59
CA GLY A 83 -9.68 26.93 29.31
C GLY A 83 -10.92 27.37 28.50
N HIS A 84 -11.02 26.95 27.23
CA HIS A 84 -12.16 27.27 26.37
C HIS A 84 -12.95 26.00 26.02
N GLY A 85 -13.59 25.34 26.99
CA GLY A 85 -14.33 24.07 26.80
C GLY A 85 -15.35 24.06 25.65
N ASN A 86 -15.91 25.23 25.32
CA ASN A 86 -16.81 25.36 24.17
C ASN A 86 -16.12 25.08 22.82
N LEU A 87 -14.78 25.14 22.76
CA LEU A 87 -13.99 24.92 21.56
C LEU A 87 -13.49 23.47 21.43
N LEU A 88 -13.79 22.59 22.39
CA LEU A 88 -13.35 21.18 22.36
C LEU A 88 -13.69 20.50 21.02
N LEU A 89 -14.92 20.66 20.55
CA LEU A 89 -15.36 20.07 19.28
C LEU A 89 -14.53 20.58 18.09
N LEU A 90 -14.30 21.89 18.03
CA LEU A 90 -13.46 22.49 16.99
C LEU A 90 -12.01 21.98 17.07
N TYR A 91 -11.47 21.90 18.28
CA TYR A 91 -10.13 21.39 18.53
C TYR A 91 -9.95 19.94 18.06
N LEU A 92 -10.89 19.06 18.41
CA LEU A 92 -10.88 17.67 17.97
C LEU A 92 -11.02 17.53 16.45
N MET A 93 -11.87 18.36 15.82
CA MET A 93 -11.98 18.43 14.35
C MET A 93 -10.64 18.85 13.70
N LEU A 94 -9.95 19.83 14.27
CA LEU A 94 -8.62 20.23 13.79
C LEU A 94 -7.57 19.13 13.98
N ILE A 95 -7.66 18.37 15.07
CA ILE A 95 -6.79 17.20 15.25
C ILE A 95 -7.04 16.16 14.15
N ILE A 96 -8.30 15.85 13.81
CA ILE A 96 -8.64 14.94 12.69
C ILE A 96 -7.97 15.45 11.39
N LEU A 97 -8.05 16.75 11.14
CA LEU A 97 -7.49 17.34 9.94
C LEU A 97 -5.95 17.26 9.93
N PHE A 98 -5.29 17.59 11.04
CA PHE A 98 -3.83 17.75 11.06
C PHE A 98 -3.06 16.47 11.37
N LYS A 99 -3.66 15.44 11.99
CA LYS A 99 -2.98 14.17 12.27
C LYS A 99 -2.42 13.51 11.02
N VAL A 100 -3.13 13.61 9.91
CA VAL A 100 -2.66 13.08 8.62
C VAL A 100 -1.36 13.73 8.20
N PHE A 101 -1.26 15.05 8.32
CA PHE A 101 -0.04 15.79 7.98
C PHE A 101 1.11 15.44 8.91
N ALA A 102 0.84 15.30 10.21
CA ALA A 102 1.86 14.87 11.18
C ALA A 102 2.41 13.47 10.85
N SER A 103 1.53 12.51 10.57
CA SER A 103 1.93 11.15 10.20
C SER A 103 2.67 11.10 8.86
N SER A 104 2.22 11.89 7.88
CA SER A 104 2.87 11.98 6.57
C SER A 104 4.23 12.68 6.66
N ALA A 105 4.38 13.71 7.52
CA ALA A 105 5.64 14.40 7.75
C ALA A 105 6.68 13.47 8.39
N THR A 106 6.25 12.63 9.34
CA THR A 106 7.12 11.62 9.96
C THR A 106 7.63 10.63 8.91
N ASN A 107 6.74 10.01 8.14
CA ASN A 107 7.10 9.03 7.12
C ASN A 107 7.90 9.65 5.97
N GLY A 108 7.45 10.80 5.46
CA GLY A 108 8.08 11.53 4.36
C GLY A 108 9.44 12.12 4.73
N GLY A 109 9.62 12.52 6.00
CA GLY A 109 10.87 13.02 6.56
C GLY A 109 11.94 11.95 6.77
N GLY A 110 11.61 10.66 6.61
CA GLY A 110 12.52 9.53 6.79
C GLY A 110 12.39 8.85 8.15
N GLY A 111 11.38 9.22 8.95
CA GLY A 111 11.05 8.50 10.18
C GLY A 111 10.37 7.16 9.92
N CYS A 112 10.53 6.24 10.86
CA CYS A 112 9.83 4.95 10.84
C CYS A 112 8.47 5.12 11.55
N GLY A 113 7.40 5.32 10.77
CA GLY A 113 6.04 5.45 11.28
C GLY A 113 5.06 4.50 10.59
N GLY A 114 4.12 3.95 11.37
CA GLY A 114 3.02 3.14 10.84
C GLY A 114 1.78 3.99 10.53
N ILE A 115 0.85 3.40 9.79
CA ILE A 115 -0.46 4.00 9.49
C ILE A 115 -1.53 3.47 10.45
N PHE A 116 -1.24 2.36 11.10
CA PHE A 116 -2.16 1.63 11.97
C PHE A 116 -2.61 2.46 13.17
N ALA A 117 -1.67 2.87 14.05
CA ALA A 117 -1.98 3.66 15.23
C ALA A 117 -2.63 5.01 14.89
N PRO A 118 -2.16 5.79 13.90
CA PRO A 118 -2.86 7.00 13.46
C PRO A 118 -4.29 6.77 12.98
N SER A 119 -4.60 5.64 12.33
CA SER A 119 -5.96 5.33 11.88
C SER A 119 -6.89 5.02 13.05
N LEU A 120 -6.42 4.30 14.08
CA LEU A 120 -7.16 4.06 15.31
C LEU A 120 -7.42 5.36 16.07
N TYR A 121 -6.39 6.18 16.22
CA TYR A 121 -6.49 7.48 16.87
C TYR A 121 -7.53 8.38 16.20
N LEU A 122 -7.47 8.52 14.89
CA LEU A 122 -8.47 9.27 14.13
C LEU A 122 -9.87 8.69 14.27
N GLY A 123 -9.97 7.37 14.27
CA GLY A 123 -11.24 6.68 14.46
C GLY A 123 -11.85 6.96 15.84
N CYS A 124 -11.03 6.93 16.89
CA CYS A 124 -11.46 7.28 18.24
C CYS A 124 -12.05 8.69 18.28
N ILE A 125 -11.29 9.68 17.79
CA ILE A 125 -11.74 11.08 17.80
C ILE A 125 -12.96 11.26 16.89
N ALA A 126 -13.00 10.66 15.72
CA ALA A 126 -14.13 10.77 14.79
C ALA A 126 -15.41 10.20 15.41
N GLY A 127 -15.33 9.03 16.04
CA GLY A 127 -16.47 8.43 16.75
C GLY A 127 -16.95 9.27 17.92
N PHE A 128 -15.99 9.77 18.74
CA PHE A 128 -16.28 10.66 19.85
C PHE A 128 -16.97 11.95 19.38
N VAL A 129 -16.37 12.62 18.39
CA VAL A 129 -16.92 13.87 17.81
C VAL A 129 -18.32 13.66 17.27
N PHE A 130 -18.59 12.54 16.60
CA PHE A 130 -19.91 12.21 16.07
C PHE A 130 -20.96 12.10 17.19
N ALA A 131 -20.66 11.38 18.27
CA ALA A 131 -21.57 11.24 19.40
C ALA A 131 -21.74 12.56 20.15
N PHE A 132 -20.63 13.23 20.48
CA PHE A 132 -20.63 14.49 21.21
C PHE A 132 -21.38 15.61 20.46
N PHE A 133 -21.18 15.70 19.14
CA PHE A 133 -21.94 16.63 18.30
C PHE A 133 -23.42 16.29 18.30
N SER A 134 -23.80 15.00 18.13
CA SER A 134 -25.18 14.57 18.13
C SER A 134 -25.87 14.85 19.46
N ASN A 135 -25.19 14.60 20.59
CA ASN A 135 -25.74 14.87 21.94
C ASN A 135 -25.94 16.37 22.19
N LYS A 136 -25.15 17.24 21.56
CA LYS A 136 -25.29 18.70 21.69
C LYS A 136 -26.54 19.25 20.98
N PHE A 137 -27.04 18.55 19.96
CA PHE A 137 -28.23 18.94 19.20
C PHE A 137 -29.57 18.37 19.74
N ASP A 138 -29.53 17.81 20.97
CA ASP A 138 -30.71 17.34 21.70
C ASP A 138 -31.61 16.37 20.90
N PHE A 139 -30.98 15.48 20.16
CA PHE A 139 -31.70 14.34 19.58
C PHE A 139 -32.23 13.46 20.69
N SER A 140 -33.46 12.95 20.55
CA SER A 140 -34.21 12.20 21.57
C SER A 140 -33.50 11.02 22.24
N TYR A 141 -32.30 10.68 21.80
CA TYR A 141 -31.48 9.56 22.29
C TYR A 141 -30.07 10.02 22.61
N TYR A 142 -29.64 9.74 23.84
CA TYR A 142 -28.23 9.93 24.24
C TYR A 142 -27.32 8.87 23.58
N LEU A 143 -26.25 9.31 22.95
CA LEU A 143 -25.26 8.48 22.32
C LEU A 143 -24.01 8.39 23.23
N PRO A 144 -23.70 7.20 23.81
CA PRO A 144 -22.51 7.07 24.67
C PRO A 144 -21.22 7.33 23.90
N GLU A 145 -20.52 8.40 24.21
CA GLU A 145 -19.32 8.86 23.50
C GLU A 145 -18.24 7.80 23.46
N LYS A 146 -18.03 7.07 24.57
CA LYS A 146 -17.08 5.95 24.67
C LYS A 146 -17.37 4.86 23.64
N ASN A 147 -18.61 4.42 23.52
CA ASN A 147 -18.99 3.36 22.60
C ASN A 147 -18.82 3.80 21.15
N PHE A 148 -19.18 5.04 20.85
CA PHE A 148 -19.03 5.61 19.52
C PHE A 148 -17.55 5.83 19.16
N ALA A 149 -16.70 6.20 20.11
CA ALA A 149 -15.25 6.27 19.93
C ALA A 149 -14.67 4.90 19.56
N LEU A 150 -15.04 3.84 20.28
CA LEU A 150 -14.61 2.47 19.98
C LEU A 150 -15.10 2.00 18.60
N MET A 151 -16.37 2.25 18.26
CA MET A 151 -16.91 1.94 16.94
C MET A 151 -16.23 2.76 15.84
N GLY A 152 -15.87 4.00 16.10
CA GLY A 152 -15.12 4.86 15.19
C GLY A 152 -13.73 4.33 14.91
N MET A 153 -13.03 3.81 15.94
CA MET A 153 -11.72 3.17 15.78
C MET A 153 -11.79 2.02 14.76
N ALA A 154 -12.75 1.09 14.92
CA ALA A 154 -12.97 0.00 13.98
C ALA A 154 -13.36 0.52 12.59
N GLY A 155 -14.20 1.56 12.53
CA GLY A 155 -14.69 2.14 11.29
C GLY A 155 -13.59 2.77 10.45
N VAL A 156 -12.79 3.68 11.01
CA VAL A 156 -11.70 4.34 10.26
C VAL A 156 -10.61 3.35 9.90
N MET A 157 -10.23 2.46 10.81
CA MET A 157 -9.28 1.40 10.50
C MET A 157 -9.75 0.53 9.33
N SER A 158 -11.02 0.10 9.34
CA SER A 158 -11.60 -0.69 8.27
C SER A 158 -11.54 0.02 6.91
N GLY A 159 -11.80 1.32 6.90
CA GLY A 159 -11.74 2.12 5.69
C GLY A 159 -10.31 2.31 5.17
N VAL A 160 -9.36 2.70 6.03
CA VAL A 160 -7.96 2.96 5.62
C VAL A 160 -7.25 1.69 5.17
N MET A 161 -7.43 0.60 5.93
CA MET A 161 -6.73 -0.67 5.70
C MET A 161 -7.44 -1.61 4.73
N HIS A 162 -8.72 -1.37 4.42
CA HIS A 162 -9.62 -2.31 3.74
C HIS A 162 -9.72 -3.66 4.48
N ALA A 163 -9.71 -3.62 5.81
CA ALA A 163 -9.70 -4.79 6.68
C ALA A 163 -10.78 -4.72 7.77
N PRO A 164 -12.07 -4.82 7.41
CA PRO A 164 -13.17 -4.67 8.38
C PRO A 164 -13.14 -5.70 9.50
N LEU A 165 -12.83 -6.95 9.22
CA LEU A 165 -12.74 -7.99 10.26
C LEU A 165 -11.62 -7.69 11.26
N THR A 166 -10.46 -7.25 10.78
CA THR A 166 -9.34 -6.88 11.65
C THR A 166 -9.73 -5.75 12.60
N GLY A 167 -10.45 -4.72 12.10
CA GLY A 167 -10.93 -3.61 12.93
C GLY A 167 -11.90 -4.08 14.00
N VAL A 168 -12.85 -4.94 13.65
CA VAL A 168 -13.84 -5.46 14.58
C VAL A 168 -13.20 -6.31 15.69
N PHE A 169 -12.40 -7.31 15.31
CA PHE A 169 -11.78 -8.20 16.28
C PHE A 169 -10.74 -7.50 17.15
N LEU A 170 -9.98 -6.58 16.59
CA LEU A 170 -9.02 -5.79 17.37
C LEU A 170 -9.72 -5.01 18.50
N ILE A 171 -10.79 -4.29 18.18
CA ILE A 171 -11.49 -3.49 19.19
C ILE A 171 -12.21 -4.38 20.20
N ALA A 172 -12.80 -5.49 19.76
CA ALA A 172 -13.41 -6.46 20.67
C ALA A 172 -12.37 -7.03 21.66
N GLU A 173 -11.18 -7.36 21.19
CA GLU A 173 -10.08 -7.85 22.02
C GLU A 173 -9.54 -6.80 22.98
N LEU A 174 -9.31 -5.58 22.50
CA LEU A 174 -8.83 -4.47 23.32
C LEU A 174 -9.81 -4.08 24.44
N THR A 175 -11.11 -4.23 24.20
CA THR A 175 -12.14 -3.94 25.22
C THR A 175 -12.42 -5.12 26.15
N GLY A 176 -11.83 -6.28 25.88
CA GLY A 176 -12.04 -7.51 26.65
C GLY A 176 -13.47 -8.04 26.61
N GLY A 177 -14.27 -7.64 25.61
CA GLY A 177 -15.67 -8.05 25.49
C GLY A 177 -16.25 -7.94 24.07
N TYR A 178 -17.31 -8.71 23.84
CA TYR A 178 -18.00 -8.77 22.55
C TYR A 178 -19.36 -8.06 22.56
N ASP A 179 -19.66 -7.27 23.57
CA ASP A 179 -20.95 -6.56 23.71
C ASP A 179 -21.22 -5.60 22.56
N LEU A 180 -20.17 -4.97 22.04
CA LEU A 180 -20.24 -4.07 20.89
C LEU A 180 -20.01 -4.75 19.54
N PHE A 181 -19.91 -6.09 19.49
CA PHE A 181 -19.50 -6.81 18.29
C PHE A 181 -20.38 -6.52 17.07
N LEU A 182 -21.71 -6.61 17.25
CA LEU A 182 -22.65 -6.32 16.16
C LEU A 182 -22.59 -4.85 15.69
N PRO A 183 -22.62 -3.84 16.58
CA PRO A 183 -22.39 -2.45 16.20
C PRO A 183 -21.05 -2.23 15.49
N LEU A 184 -19.95 -2.83 15.96
CA LEU A 184 -18.64 -2.76 15.32
C LEU A 184 -18.67 -3.31 13.90
N MET A 185 -19.29 -4.47 13.67
CA MET A 185 -19.47 -5.05 12.34
C MET A 185 -20.21 -4.11 11.39
N ILE A 186 -21.33 -3.52 11.84
CA ILE A 186 -22.14 -2.61 11.03
C ILE A 186 -21.34 -1.36 10.66
N VAL A 187 -20.62 -0.77 11.61
CA VAL A 187 -19.81 0.44 11.36
C VAL A 187 -18.62 0.14 10.48
N ALA A 188 -17.89 -0.94 10.74
CA ALA A 188 -16.74 -1.37 9.94
C ALA A 188 -17.12 -1.68 8.48
N ALA A 189 -18.22 -2.44 8.29
CA ALA A 189 -18.73 -2.78 6.96
C ALA A 189 -19.22 -1.54 6.19
N SER A 190 -19.99 -0.66 6.84
CA SER A 190 -20.48 0.56 6.18
C SER A 190 -19.36 1.54 5.87
N SER A 191 -18.33 1.65 6.70
CA SER A 191 -17.14 2.44 6.41
C SER A 191 -16.37 1.88 5.20
N TYR A 192 -16.12 0.57 5.20
CA TYR A 192 -15.47 -0.11 4.08
C TYR A 192 -16.23 0.05 2.77
N LEU A 193 -17.54 -0.15 2.78
CA LEU A 193 -18.39 0.03 1.61
C LEU A 193 -18.39 1.48 1.11
N THR A 194 -18.28 2.44 2.00
CA THR A 194 -18.21 3.86 1.63
C THR A 194 -16.89 4.17 0.91
N ILE A 195 -15.76 3.72 1.44
CA ILE A 195 -14.46 4.08 0.86
C ILE A 195 -14.18 3.34 -0.45
N ILE A 196 -14.60 2.07 -0.59
CA ILE A 196 -14.29 1.24 -1.76
C ILE A 196 -14.88 1.82 -3.05
N VAL A 197 -15.95 2.60 -2.95
CA VAL A 197 -16.57 3.32 -4.08
C VAL A 197 -15.59 4.35 -4.68
N PHE A 198 -14.77 4.98 -3.83
CA PHE A 198 -13.85 6.04 -4.23
C PHE A 198 -12.41 5.55 -4.41
N GLU A 199 -11.97 4.62 -3.57
CA GLU A 199 -10.62 4.08 -3.55
C GLU A 199 -10.69 2.54 -3.52
N PRO A 200 -10.48 1.87 -4.68
CA PRO A 200 -10.62 0.41 -4.76
C PRO A 200 -9.47 -0.35 -4.08
N HIS A 201 -8.40 0.35 -3.71
CA HIS A 201 -7.22 -0.24 -3.10
C HIS A 201 -6.94 0.38 -1.73
N SER A 202 -6.52 -0.45 -0.76
CA SER A 202 -6.04 0.05 0.52
C SER A 202 -4.80 0.93 0.33
N ILE A 203 -4.49 1.76 1.32
CA ILE A 203 -3.32 2.63 1.28
C ILE A 203 -2.01 1.86 1.04
N TYR A 204 -1.91 0.60 1.50
CA TYR A 204 -0.76 -0.28 1.26
C TYR A 204 -0.74 -0.83 -0.17
N SER A 205 -1.87 -1.33 -0.64
CA SER A 205 -1.99 -1.91 -1.98
C SER A 205 -1.83 -0.86 -3.08
N MET A 206 -2.22 0.39 -2.80
CA MET A 206 -2.13 1.49 -3.76
C MET A 206 -0.69 1.79 -4.18
N ARG A 207 0.28 1.62 -3.26
CA ARG A 207 1.71 1.80 -3.57
C ARG A 207 2.21 0.72 -4.55
N LEU A 208 1.76 -0.53 -4.39
CA LEU A 208 2.06 -1.63 -5.30
C LEU A 208 1.32 -1.46 -6.64
N ALA A 209 0.06 -1.01 -6.60
CA ALA A 209 -0.72 -0.73 -7.81
C ALA A 209 -0.05 0.34 -8.69
N LYS A 210 0.47 1.42 -8.10
CA LYS A 210 1.20 2.48 -8.82
C LYS A 210 2.50 1.99 -9.47
N LYS A 211 3.13 0.95 -8.93
CA LYS A 211 4.33 0.31 -9.49
C LYS A 211 3.99 -0.76 -10.55
N GLY A 212 2.71 -1.10 -10.73
CA GLY A 212 2.29 -2.21 -11.58
C GLY A 212 2.58 -3.59 -10.99
N GLU A 213 2.96 -3.65 -9.72
CA GLU A 213 3.36 -4.87 -9.00
C GLU A 213 2.21 -5.47 -8.17
N LEU A 214 0.99 -4.93 -8.30
CA LEU A 214 -0.16 -5.43 -7.55
C LEU A 214 -0.60 -6.78 -8.09
N LEU A 215 -0.30 -7.84 -7.35
CA LEU A 215 -0.70 -9.20 -7.62
C LEU A 215 -2.15 -9.41 -7.14
N THR A 216 -3.12 -9.30 -8.04
CA THR A 216 -4.51 -9.65 -7.78
C THR A 216 -4.72 -11.18 -7.89
N HIS A 217 -5.95 -11.67 -7.76
CA HIS A 217 -6.32 -13.09 -7.66
C HIS A 217 -5.80 -14.04 -8.76
N HIS A 218 -5.18 -13.54 -9.81
CA HIS A 218 -4.59 -14.35 -10.89
C HIS A 218 -3.07 -14.45 -10.73
N LYS A 219 -2.61 -15.33 -9.84
CA LYS A 219 -1.19 -15.56 -9.56
C LYS A 219 -0.39 -15.88 -10.83
N ASP A 220 -0.94 -16.65 -11.75
CA ASP A 220 -0.28 -17.04 -12.99
C ASP A 220 -0.06 -15.85 -13.94
N LYS A 221 -1.06 -14.97 -14.08
CA LYS A 221 -0.89 -13.72 -14.84
C LYS A 221 0.14 -12.78 -14.21
N ALA A 222 0.21 -12.79 -12.89
CA ALA A 222 1.16 -11.98 -12.16
C ALA A 222 2.60 -12.41 -12.43
N VAL A 223 2.88 -13.72 -12.42
CA VAL A 223 4.20 -14.27 -12.75
C VAL A 223 4.61 -13.84 -14.16
N LEU A 224 3.71 -13.98 -15.14
CA LEU A 224 3.98 -13.56 -16.52
C LEU A 224 4.21 -12.05 -16.65
N THR A 225 3.50 -11.22 -15.88
CA THR A 225 3.65 -9.75 -15.91
C THR A 225 4.97 -9.28 -15.31
N LEU A 226 5.46 -9.98 -14.30
CA LEU A 226 6.74 -9.66 -13.63
C LEU A 226 7.95 -10.30 -14.29
N MET A 227 7.70 -11.33 -15.14
CA MET A 227 8.78 -12.07 -15.82
C MET A 227 9.36 -11.22 -16.94
N LYS A 228 10.65 -10.89 -16.83
CA LYS A 228 11.38 -10.22 -17.89
C LYS A 228 11.81 -11.24 -18.93
N VAL A 229 11.64 -10.90 -20.20
CA VAL A 229 12.09 -11.73 -21.32
C VAL A 229 13.56 -12.11 -21.17
N GLU A 230 14.41 -11.21 -20.71
CA GLU A 230 15.84 -11.43 -20.46
C GLU A 230 16.15 -12.62 -19.53
N ASN A 231 15.23 -12.93 -18.59
CA ASN A 231 15.38 -14.03 -17.63
C ASN A 231 14.95 -15.38 -18.20
N VAL A 232 14.22 -15.37 -19.32
CA VAL A 232 13.64 -16.57 -19.94
C VAL A 232 14.31 -16.89 -21.27
N VAL A 233 14.95 -15.88 -21.88
CA VAL A 233 15.71 -16.08 -23.12
C VAL A 233 16.84 -17.06 -22.87
N GLU A 234 16.80 -18.15 -23.62
CA GLU A 234 17.89 -19.12 -23.63
C GLU A 234 19.11 -18.53 -24.33
N LYS A 235 20.25 -18.60 -23.68
CA LYS A 235 21.55 -18.09 -24.19
C LYS A 235 22.52 -19.19 -24.51
N ASP A 236 22.19 -20.43 -24.16
CA ASP A 236 23.03 -21.62 -24.40
C ASP A 236 22.66 -22.23 -25.75
N PHE A 237 23.29 -21.74 -26.80
CA PHE A 237 23.18 -22.28 -28.17
C PHE A 237 24.53 -22.31 -28.85
N VAL A 238 24.69 -23.27 -29.76
CA VAL A 238 25.90 -23.42 -30.57
C VAL A 238 25.71 -22.62 -31.86
N VAL A 239 26.63 -21.69 -32.11
CA VAL A 239 26.70 -20.92 -33.34
C VAL A 239 27.45 -21.70 -34.40
N VAL A 240 26.96 -21.67 -35.64
CA VAL A 240 27.58 -22.29 -36.80
C VAL A 240 27.91 -21.24 -37.87
N HIS A 241 28.82 -21.57 -38.78
CA HIS A 241 29.25 -20.65 -39.84
C HIS A 241 28.91 -21.20 -41.23
N PRO A 242 28.65 -20.35 -42.24
CA PRO A 242 28.23 -20.78 -43.58
C PRO A 242 29.26 -21.69 -44.27
N GLU A 243 30.55 -21.58 -43.91
CA GLU A 243 31.67 -22.33 -44.49
C GLU A 243 31.80 -23.75 -43.89
N MET A 244 31.16 -24.04 -42.75
CA MET A 244 31.20 -25.36 -42.09
C MET A 244 30.58 -26.42 -42.99
N ASP A 245 31.20 -27.57 -43.07
CA ASP A 245 30.65 -28.71 -43.78
C ASP A 245 29.57 -29.44 -42.95
N LEU A 246 28.80 -30.31 -43.59
CA LEU A 246 27.72 -31.05 -42.91
C LEU A 246 28.28 -31.94 -41.79
N GLY A 247 29.47 -32.49 -41.91
CA GLY A 247 30.09 -33.31 -40.86
C GLY A 247 30.44 -32.50 -39.63
N GLU A 248 30.93 -31.28 -39.79
CA GLU A 248 31.20 -30.35 -38.69
C GLU A 248 29.89 -29.90 -38.02
N LEU A 249 28.86 -29.62 -38.83
CA LEU A 249 27.50 -29.29 -38.32
C LEU A 249 26.92 -30.45 -37.50
N VAL A 250 27.02 -31.69 -37.94
CA VAL A 250 26.56 -32.88 -37.21
C VAL A 250 27.30 -33.03 -35.88
N LYS A 251 28.62 -32.75 -35.83
CA LYS A 251 29.36 -32.73 -34.57
C LYS A 251 28.85 -31.61 -33.62
N ALA A 252 28.62 -30.42 -34.15
CA ALA A 252 28.03 -29.32 -33.37
C ALA A 252 26.66 -29.67 -32.79
N ILE A 253 25.82 -30.34 -33.58
CA ILE A 253 24.51 -30.84 -33.13
C ILE A 253 24.67 -31.89 -32.04
N SER A 254 25.59 -32.84 -32.19
CA SER A 254 25.78 -33.88 -31.18
C SER A 254 26.24 -33.34 -29.82
N ALA A 255 26.92 -32.20 -29.81
CA ALA A 255 27.37 -31.50 -28.61
C ALA A 255 26.28 -30.56 -28.01
N SER A 256 25.24 -30.22 -28.79
CA SER A 256 24.18 -29.30 -28.39
C SER A 256 22.97 -30.06 -27.88
N ARG A 257 22.25 -29.41 -26.98
CA ARG A 257 20.91 -29.86 -26.53
C ARG A 257 19.77 -29.12 -27.24
N ARG A 258 20.10 -28.31 -28.26
CA ARG A 258 19.16 -27.43 -28.95
C ARG A 258 18.91 -27.92 -30.37
N ASN A 259 17.74 -27.58 -30.90
CA ASN A 259 17.32 -27.95 -32.24
C ASN A 259 17.47 -26.81 -33.27
N ILE A 260 17.93 -25.64 -32.81
CA ILE A 260 18.08 -24.43 -33.62
C ILE A 260 19.51 -23.97 -33.53
N PHE A 261 20.16 -23.74 -34.68
CA PHE A 261 21.56 -23.35 -34.79
C PHE A 261 21.65 -22.02 -35.56
N PRO A 262 21.95 -20.90 -34.87
CA PRO A 262 22.18 -19.62 -35.53
C PRO A 262 23.40 -19.69 -36.44
N VAL A 263 23.26 -19.22 -37.68
CA VAL A 263 24.38 -19.10 -38.65
C VAL A 263 24.88 -17.67 -38.63
N THR A 264 26.12 -17.47 -38.27
CA THR A 264 26.74 -16.15 -38.23
C THR A 264 27.93 -16.04 -39.20
N ASP A 265 28.20 -14.81 -39.66
CA ASP A 265 29.41 -14.47 -40.38
C ASP A 265 30.64 -14.38 -39.44
N LYS A 266 31.82 -14.08 -40.03
CA LYS A 266 33.07 -13.87 -39.28
C LYS A 266 33.04 -12.66 -38.34
N SER A 267 32.09 -11.76 -38.53
CA SER A 267 31.87 -10.58 -37.67
C SER A 267 30.83 -10.83 -36.57
N GLY A 268 30.23 -12.02 -36.47
CA GLY A 268 29.23 -12.39 -35.49
C GLY A 268 27.81 -11.91 -35.82
N ILE A 269 27.59 -11.43 -37.07
CA ILE A 269 26.27 -11.00 -37.52
C ILE A 269 25.45 -12.22 -37.94
N LEU A 270 24.21 -12.33 -37.47
CA LEU A 270 23.27 -13.39 -37.80
C LEU A 270 22.91 -13.30 -39.30
N ILE A 271 23.21 -14.35 -40.08
CA ILE A 271 22.92 -14.47 -41.50
C ILE A 271 21.66 -15.32 -41.73
N GLY A 272 21.47 -16.36 -40.91
CA GLY A 272 20.41 -17.31 -41.06
C GLY A 272 20.27 -18.22 -39.86
N ILE A 273 19.39 -19.20 -39.97
CA ILE A 273 19.15 -20.22 -38.96
C ILE A 273 19.07 -21.57 -39.63
N VAL A 274 19.75 -22.57 -39.10
CA VAL A 274 19.57 -23.98 -39.47
C VAL A 274 18.88 -24.71 -38.35
N THR A 275 17.86 -25.48 -38.69
CA THR A 275 17.14 -26.30 -37.72
C THR A 275 17.47 -27.77 -37.86
N LEU A 276 17.24 -28.58 -36.84
CA LEU A 276 17.42 -30.02 -36.90
C LEU A 276 16.57 -30.65 -38.02
N ASP A 277 15.41 -30.05 -38.31
CA ASP A 277 14.47 -30.54 -39.34
C ASP A 277 15.04 -30.38 -40.74
N ASP A 278 15.81 -29.31 -41.02
CA ASP A 278 16.41 -29.03 -42.32
C ASP A 278 17.43 -30.11 -42.70
N ILE A 279 18.11 -30.68 -41.71
CA ILE A 279 19.22 -31.63 -41.93
C ILE A 279 18.87 -33.07 -41.56
N ARG A 280 17.69 -33.36 -40.99
CA ARG A 280 17.26 -34.66 -40.47
C ARG A 280 17.43 -35.78 -41.51
N ASN A 281 17.15 -35.51 -42.78
CA ASN A 281 17.21 -36.48 -43.88
C ASN A 281 18.64 -36.78 -44.38
N ILE A 282 19.60 -35.92 -44.08
CA ILE A 282 20.95 -35.99 -44.64
C ILE A 282 22.02 -36.20 -43.55
N MET A 283 21.72 -35.89 -42.26
CA MET A 283 22.68 -35.91 -41.17
C MET A 283 23.31 -37.31 -40.92
N PHE A 284 22.65 -38.40 -41.32
CA PHE A 284 23.14 -39.76 -41.13
C PHE A 284 23.87 -40.30 -42.36
N ARG A 285 23.96 -39.53 -43.47
CA ARG A 285 24.63 -39.93 -44.70
C ARG A 285 26.05 -39.39 -44.72
N GLN A 286 27.03 -40.20 -44.31
CA GLN A 286 28.43 -39.79 -44.18
C GLN A 286 29.04 -39.39 -45.56
N GLU A 287 28.58 -39.96 -46.65
CA GLU A 287 29.01 -39.63 -48.01
C GLU A 287 28.70 -38.18 -48.43
N LEU A 288 27.76 -37.51 -47.69
CA LEU A 288 27.35 -36.12 -47.94
C LEU A 288 28.11 -35.11 -47.11
N TYR A 289 28.90 -35.55 -46.13
CA TYR A 289 29.51 -34.65 -45.14
C TYR A 289 30.39 -33.55 -45.75
N HIS A 290 31.15 -33.86 -46.77
CA HIS A 290 32.03 -32.88 -47.45
C HIS A 290 31.38 -32.28 -48.73
N ARG A 291 30.11 -32.64 -49.06
CA ARG A 291 29.42 -32.13 -50.25
C ARG A 291 28.53 -30.94 -49.98
N PHE A 292 28.01 -30.84 -48.75
CA PHE A 292 27.11 -29.77 -48.33
C PHE A 292 27.80 -28.88 -47.30
N THR A 293 27.63 -27.58 -47.45
CA THR A 293 28.01 -26.57 -46.47
C THR A 293 26.77 -25.96 -45.87
N VAL A 294 26.88 -25.45 -44.62
CA VAL A 294 25.79 -24.78 -43.88
C VAL A 294 25.14 -23.67 -44.70
N GLY A 295 25.94 -22.94 -45.50
CA GLY A 295 25.39 -21.88 -46.37
C GLY A 295 24.60 -22.34 -47.57
N LYS A 296 24.49 -23.68 -47.84
CA LYS A 296 23.69 -24.30 -48.91
C LYS A 296 22.49 -25.07 -48.39
N LEU A 297 22.38 -25.21 -47.10
CA LEU A 297 21.24 -25.83 -46.41
C LEU A 297 20.13 -24.83 -46.14
#